data_1a07c840d74ba24312d14f3d33af410d
#
_entry.id   1a07c840d74ba24312d14f3d33af410d
#
_cell.length_a   1.000
_cell.length_b   1.000
_cell.length_c   1.000
_cell.angle_alpha   90.00
_cell.angle_beta   90.00
_cell.angle_gamma   90.00
#
_symmetry.space_group_name_H-M   'P 1'
#
loop_
_entity.id
_entity.type
_entity.pdbx_description
1 polymer ?
#
loop_
_entity_poly.entity_id
_entity_poly.type
_entity_poly.pdbx_seq_one_letter_code
_entity_poly.pdbx_strand_id
1 'polypeptide(L)'
;VGELEAEAFMREGKFKSIVHGEAVQARNPSEKVFQLWPIALHLINANTLPSAPGVSQAFWDRWLVVGFERSWTDADRSLLEGGVDDIGKRLTDEDMGGLLSWVLDCGKALVERGKYTIPTTSRDLMKQWQVEADTVSSWLDERCDLLAYTSKHDQWELSDVAYKDYAMYCEGGNHRPVNIKKFKDRMLALGVRRTKSGRGFIWAIRLTVRM
;
A
#
# COMPACT_ATOMS: atom_id res chain seq x y z
N VAL A 1 0.74 -6.43 -18.65
CA VAL A 1 0.30 -6.54 -17.27
C VAL A 1 1.30 -7.44 -16.58
N GLY A 2 2.09 -6.91 -15.67
CA GLY A 2 3.04 -7.69 -14.86
C GLY A 2 2.46 -7.88 -13.47
N GLU A 3 2.71 -9.05 -12.88
CA GLU A 3 2.41 -9.30 -11.47
C GLU A 3 3.34 -8.45 -10.61
N LEU A 4 2.80 -7.73 -9.64
CA LEU A 4 3.58 -6.95 -8.69
C LEU A 4 4.05 -7.91 -7.60
N GLU A 5 5.37 -8.07 -7.48
CA GLU A 5 5.95 -8.81 -6.38
C GLU A 5 5.64 -8.09 -5.05
N ALA A 6 5.43 -8.84 -3.98
CA ALA A 6 5.11 -8.30 -2.65
C ALA A 6 6.14 -7.28 -2.14
N GLU A 7 7.38 -7.37 -2.63
CA GLU A 7 8.48 -6.45 -2.31
C GLU A 7 8.55 -5.21 -3.22
N ALA A 8 7.65 -5.08 -4.20
CA ALA A 8 7.67 -3.95 -5.11
C ALA A 8 7.40 -2.64 -4.37
N PHE A 9 8.45 -1.85 -4.18
CA PHE A 9 8.39 -0.56 -3.54
C PHE A 9 7.91 0.51 -4.52
N MET A 10 6.73 1.05 -4.30
CA MET A 10 6.23 2.18 -5.08
C MET A 10 6.84 3.50 -4.62
N ARG A 11 7.59 4.15 -5.50
CA ARG A 11 8.07 5.51 -5.26
C ARG A 11 6.90 6.49 -5.40
N GLU A 12 6.38 6.96 -4.29
CA GLU A 12 5.21 7.83 -4.20
C GLU A 12 5.23 8.99 -5.21
N GLY A 13 6.35 9.70 -5.35
CA GLY A 13 6.46 10.83 -6.27
C GLY A 13 6.26 10.43 -7.73
N LYS A 14 6.96 9.40 -8.20
CA LYS A 14 6.81 8.92 -9.60
C LYS A 14 5.42 8.36 -9.86
N PHE A 15 4.86 7.61 -8.92
CA PHE A 15 3.51 7.09 -9.03
C PHE A 15 2.48 8.21 -9.16
N LYS A 16 2.57 9.24 -8.34
CA LYS A 16 1.67 10.40 -8.42
C LYS A 16 1.74 11.11 -9.76
N SER A 17 2.95 11.38 -10.26
CA SER A 17 3.13 12.03 -11.57
C SER A 17 2.55 11.20 -12.72
N ILE A 18 2.77 9.87 -12.70
CA ILE A 18 2.25 8.97 -13.72
C ILE A 18 0.71 8.95 -13.69
N VAL A 19 0.11 8.79 -12.53
CA VAL A 19 -1.36 8.70 -12.38
C VAL A 19 -2.04 10.04 -12.66
N HIS A 20 -1.36 11.16 -12.42
CA HIS A 20 -1.85 12.50 -12.77
C HIS A 20 -1.70 12.86 -14.26
N GLY A 21 -1.02 12.03 -15.04
CA GLY A 21 -0.71 12.35 -16.44
C GLY A 21 0.31 13.49 -16.60
N GLU A 22 1.12 13.75 -15.55
CA GLU A 22 2.20 14.72 -15.64
C GLU A 22 3.32 14.20 -16.57
N ALA A 23 4.02 15.11 -17.24
CA ALA A 23 5.12 14.75 -18.10
C ALA A 23 6.22 14.02 -17.30
N VAL A 24 6.56 12.83 -17.71
CA VAL A 24 7.67 12.05 -17.16
C VAL A 24 8.77 11.88 -18.19
N GLN A 25 10.02 11.90 -17.73
CA GLN A 25 11.15 11.60 -18.62
C GLN A 25 11.24 10.09 -18.82
N ALA A 26 11.23 9.68 -20.06
CA ALA A 26 11.40 8.30 -20.50
C ALA A 26 12.57 8.18 -21.49
N ARG A 27 13.16 6.99 -21.58
CA ARG A 27 14.24 6.68 -22.51
C ARG A 27 14.16 5.22 -22.92
N ASN A 28 14.15 4.97 -24.21
CA ASN A 28 14.43 3.63 -24.72
C ASN A 28 15.93 3.31 -24.60
N PRO A 29 16.29 2.01 -24.48
CA PRO A 29 17.70 1.62 -24.49
C PRO A 29 18.43 2.22 -25.71
N SER A 30 19.56 2.86 -25.47
CA SER A 30 20.41 3.47 -26.49
C SER A 30 19.83 4.68 -27.24
N GLU A 31 18.68 5.21 -26.83
CA GLU A 31 18.05 6.39 -27.44
C GLU A 31 18.15 7.64 -26.55
N LYS A 32 17.80 8.80 -27.13
CA LYS A 32 17.73 10.07 -26.38
C LYS A 32 16.53 10.07 -25.42
N VAL A 33 16.67 10.81 -24.32
CA VAL A 33 15.57 11.06 -23.38
C VAL A 33 14.46 11.84 -24.09
N PHE A 34 13.21 11.43 -23.89
CA PHE A 34 12.02 12.13 -24.36
C PHE A 34 11.02 12.34 -23.23
N GLN A 35 10.09 13.27 -23.42
CA GLN A 35 8.98 13.48 -22.49
C GLN A 35 7.79 12.60 -22.90
N LEU A 36 7.22 11.90 -21.93
CA LEU A 36 6.03 11.09 -22.07
C LEU A 36 4.93 11.66 -21.16
N TRP A 37 3.73 11.85 -21.71
CA TRP A 37 2.51 12.15 -20.95
C TRP A 37 1.68 10.89 -20.81
N PRO A 38 1.65 10.27 -19.63
CA PRO A 38 0.84 9.06 -19.43
C PRO A 38 -0.66 9.39 -19.51
N ILE A 39 -1.39 8.69 -20.35
CA ILE A 39 -2.84 8.82 -20.51
C ILE A 39 -3.58 7.50 -20.24
N ALA A 40 -2.86 6.48 -19.82
CA ALA A 40 -3.38 5.14 -19.63
C ALA A 40 -3.99 4.96 -18.23
N LEU A 41 -5.06 4.16 -18.15
CA LEU A 41 -5.51 3.59 -16.89
C LEU A 41 -4.49 2.53 -16.43
N HIS A 42 -4.11 2.59 -15.16
CA HIS A 42 -3.16 1.64 -14.58
C HIS A 42 -3.94 0.53 -13.85
N LEU A 43 -3.85 -0.69 -14.36
CA LEU A 43 -4.35 -1.90 -13.71
C LEU A 43 -3.16 -2.69 -13.18
N ILE A 44 -3.22 -3.04 -11.91
CA ILE A 44 -2.17 -3.78 -11.22
C ILE A 44 -2.82 -4.99 -10.56
N ASN A 45 -2.28 -6.17 -10.81
CA ASN A 45 -2.65 -7.38 -10.12
C ASN A 45 -1.52 -7.81 -9.18
N ALA A 46 -1.89 -8.28 -8.00
CA ALA A 46 -0.95 -8.77 -7.00
C ALA A 46 -1.65 -9.82 -6.12
N ASN A 47 -0.90 -10.81 -5.66
CA ASN A 47 -1.40 -11.81 -4.72
C ASN A 47 -1.41 -11.27 -3.29
N THR A 48 -0.59 -10.28 -3.01
CA THR A 48 -0.51 -9.59 -1.71
C THR A 48 -0.48 -8.08 -1.92
N LEU A 49 -0.95 -7.34 -0.93
CA LEU A 49 -0.92 -5.88 -0.96
C LEU A 49 0.54 -5.39 -0.94
N PRO A 50 0.95 -4.51 -1.86
CA PRO A 50 2.34 -4.07 -1.94
C PRO A 50 2.73 -3.20 -0.74
N SER A 51 3.99 -3.28 -0.33
CA SER A 51 4.52 -2.46 0.75
C SER A 51 4.52 -0.96 0.37
N ALA A 52 3.90 -0.13 1.20
CA ALA A 52 3.78 1.31 0.97
C ALA A 52 4.08 2.13 2.24
N PRO A 53 5.27 1.98 2.87
CA PRO A 53 5.57 2.62 4.13
C PRO A 53 5.70 4.14 4.00
N GLY A 54 5.04 4.88 4.90
CA GLY A 54 5.19 6.31 5.04
C GLY A 54 4.75 7.14 3.84
N VAL A 55 3.80 6.64 3.04
CA VAL A 55 3.15 7.41 1.96
C VAL A 55 2.12 8.39 2.51
N SER A 56 1.80 9.43 1.72
CA SER A 56 0.82 10.43 2.12
C SER A 56 -0.62 10.00 1.80
N GLN A 57 -1.61 10.68 2.40
CA GLN A 57 -3.03 10.47 2.06
C GLN A 57 -3.27 10.61 0.55
N ALA A 58 -2.62 11.57 -0.09
CA ALA A 58 -2.72 11.76 -1.54
C ALA A 58 -2.21 10.56 -2.39
N PHE A 59 -1.42 9.66 -1.84
CA PHE A 59 -1.11 8.38 -2.48
C PHE A 59 -2.32 7.44 -2.40
N TRP A 60 -2.94 7.31 -1.22
CA TRP A 60 -4.07 6.42 -0.98
C TRP A 60 -5.31 6.80 -1.80
N ASP A 61 -5.56 8.10 -1.98
CA ASP A 61 -6.70 8.63 -2.74
C ASP A 61 -6.70 8.25 -4.22
N ARG A 62 -5.59 7.67 -4.73
CA ARG A 62 -5.42 7.26 -6.13
C ARG A 62 -5.64 5.78 -6.37
N TRP A 63 -5.97 5.04 -5.33
CA TRP A 63 -6.16 3.61 -5.41
C TRP A 63 -7.61 3.20 -5.28
N LEU A 64 -7.99 2.26 -6.12
CA LEU A 64 -9.20 1.46 -5.95
C LEU A 64 -8.77 0.00 -5.89
N VAL A 65 -8.86 -0.60 -4.72
CA VAL A 65 -8.52 -2.01 -4.52
C VAL A 65 -9.77 -2.84 -4.75
N VAL A 66 -9.65 -3.87 -5.59
CA VAL A 66 -10.72 -4.84 -5.85
C VAL A 66 -10.21 -6.22 -5.40
N GLY A 67 -10.85 -6.78 -4.37
CA GLY A 67 -10.51 -8.11 -3.86
C GLY A 67 -11.21 -9.21 -4.65
N PHE A 68 -10.45 -10.25 -4.97
CA PHE A 68 -10.94 -11.51 -5.54
C PHE A 68 -10.69 -12.61 -4.50
N GLU A 69 -11.66 -12.76 -3.58
CA GLU A 69 -11.49 -13.64 -2.40
C GLU A 69 -11.81 -15.11 -2.71
N ARG A 70 -12.47 -15.39 -3.85
CA ARG A 70 -12.84 -16.75 -4.21
C ARG A 70 -11.65 -17.49 -4.80
N SER A 71 -11.25 -18.56 -4.15
CA SER A 71 -10.33 -19.56 -4.71
C SER A 71 -11.12 -20.61 -5.49
N TRP A 72 -10.67 -20.93 -6.69
CA TRP A 72 -11.26 -21.99 -7.49
C TRP A 72 -10.68 -23.33 -7.09
N THR A 73 -11.53 -24.23 -6.61
CA THR A 73 -11.15 -25.61 -6.27
C THR A 73 -11.08 -26.49 -7.53
N ASP A 74 -10.50 -27.67 -7.42
CA ASP A 74 -10.50 -28.62 -8.56
C ASP A 74 -11.92 -29.07 -8.92
N ALA A 75 -12.85 -29.10 -7.96
CA ALA A 75 -14.27 -29.36 -8.22
C ALA A 75 -14.90 -28.21 -9.04
N ASP A 76 -14.61 -26.93 -8.70
CA ASP A 76 -15.08 -25.79 -9.49
C ASP A 76 -14.51 -25.82 -10.92
N ARG A 77 -13.24 -26.19 -11.07
CA ARG A 77 -12.55 -26.30 -12.37
C ARG A 77 -13.15 -27.41 -13.24
N SER A 78 -13.54 -28.53 -12.64
CA SER A 78 -14.17 -29.64 -13.36
C SER A 78 -15.55 -29.35 -13.89
N LEU A 79 -16.24 -28.32 -13.35
CA LEU A 79 -17.55 -27.87 -13.84
C LEU A 79 -17.42 -27.00 -15.11
N LEU A 80 -16.23 -26.54 -15.45
CA LEU A 80 -15.97 -25.78 -16.67
C LEU A 80 -15.62 -26.75 -17.80
N GLU A 81 -16.48 -26.81 -18.82
CA GLU A 81 -16.16 -27.52 -20.06
C GLU A 81 -14.87 -26.95 -20.65
N GLY A 82 -13.85 -27.79 -20.90
CA GLY A 82 -12.53 -27.37 -21.40
C GLY A 82 -11.54 -26.86 -20.33
N GLY A 83 -11.94 -26.74 -19.06
CA GLY A 83 -11.09 -26.29 -17.97
C GLY A 83 -10.85 -24.78 -17.93
N VAL A 84 -10.00 -24.33 -16.95
CA VAL A 84 -9.73 -22.90 -16.72
C VAL A 84 -8.99 -22.23 -17.88
N ASP A 85 -8.12 -22.99 -18.56
CA ASP A 85 -7.31 -22.47 -19.67
C ASP A 85 -8.17 -22.09 -20.90
N ASP A 86 -9.38 -22.64 -21.00
CA ASP A 86 -10.30 -22.37 -22.10
C ASP A 86 -11.20 -21.12 -21.86
N ILE A 87 -11.29 -20.59 -20.63
CA ILE A 87 -12.12 -19.42 -20.32
C ILE A 87 -11.71 -18.22 -21.15
N GLY A 88 -10.40 -17.94 -21.23
CA GLY A 88 -9.87 -16.83 -22.00
C GLY A 88 -10.24 -16.95 -23.50
N LYS A 89 -10.14 -18.15 -24.05
CA LYS A 89 -10.46 -18.44 -25.45
C LYS A 89 -11.97 -18.30 -25.70
N ARG A 90 -12.80 -18.86 -24.84
CA ARG A 90 -14.27 -18.74 -24.95
C ARG A 90 -14.74 -17.29 -24.86
N LEU A 91 -14.19 -16.50 -23.92
CA LEU A 91 -14.50 -15.07 -23.80
C LEU A 91 -14.11 -14.29 -25.07
N THR A 92 -13.00 -14.66 -25.73
CA THR A 92 -12.55 -13.97 -26.95
C THR A 92 -13.29 -14.42 -28.21
N ASP A 93 -13.59 -15.72 -28.36
CA ASP A 93 -14.10 -16.29 -29.59
C ASP A 93 -15.63 -16.36 -29.61
N GLU A 94 -16.28 -16.66 -28.49
CA GLU A 94 -17.72 -16.92 -28.41
C GLU A 94 -18.50 -15.77 -27.76
N ASP A 95 -17.98 -15.20 -26.67
CA ASP A 95 -18.70 -14.25 -25.80
C ASP A 95 -18.23 -12.78 -25.92
N MET A 96 -17.32 -12.47 -26.85
CA MET A 96 -16.77 -11.12 -26.99
C MET A 96 -17.86 -10.07 -27.20
N GLY A 97 -18.90 -10.37 -27.97
CA GLY A 97 -20.02 -9.46 -28.20
C GLY A 97 -20.77 -9.12 -26.92
N GLY A 98 -21.04 -10.11 -26.08
CA GLY A 98 -21.70 -9.94 -24.79
C GLY A 98 -20.82 -9.18 -23.80
N LEU A 99 -19.53 -9.52 -23.74
CA LEU A 99 -18.56 -8.81 -22.90
C LEU A 99 -18.42 -7.34 -23.30
N LEU A 100 -18.30 -7.05 -24.59
CA LEU A 100 -18.21 -5.68 -25.10
C LEU A 100 -19.47 -4.87 -24.78
N SER A 101 -20.65 -5.45 -24.97
CA SER A 101 -21.92 -4.81 -24.63
C SER A 101 -21.97 -4.46 -23.14
N TRP A 102 -21.63 -5.41 -22.28
CA TRP A 102 -21.58 -5.18 -20.83
C TRP A 102 -20.58 -4.07 -20.44
N VAL A 103 -19.39 -4.06 -21.03
CA VAL A 103 -18.38 -3.01 -20.78
C VAL A 103 -18.88 -1.64 -21.21
N LEU A 104 -19.56 -1.54 -22.38
CA LEU A 104 -20.13 -0.29 -22.86
C LEU A 104 -21.25 0.23 -21.95
N ASP A 105 -22.13 -0.66 -21.48
CA ASP A 105 -23.18 -0.31 -20.52
C ASP A 105 -22.61 0.18 -19.18
N CYS A 106 -21.58 -0.49 -18.68
CA CYS A 106 -20.85 -0.05 -17.49
C CYS A 106 -20.19 1.32 -17.70
N GLY A 107 -19.57 1.54 -18.86
CA GLY A 107 -18.95 2.81 -19.23
C GLY A 107 -19.97 3.94 -19.31
N LYS A 108 -21.12 3.72 -19.94
CA LYS A 108 -22.23 4.68 -20.00
C LYS A 108 -22.73 5.04 -18.60
N ALA A 109 -23.00 4.04 -17.77
CA ALA A 109 -23.41 4.24 -16.39
C ALA A 109 -22.37 4.99 -15.54
N LEU A 110 -21.07 4.79 -15.79
CA LEU A 110 -19.99 5.53 -15.14
C LEU A 110 -20.01 7.01 -15.54
N VAL A 111 -20.14 7.29 -16.84
CA VAL A 111 -20.20 8.67 -17.35
C VAL A 111 -21.43 9.40 -16.79
N GLU A 112 -22.59 8.76 -16.78
CA GLU A 112 -23.83 9.34 -16.23
C GLU A 112 -23.73 9.64 -14.73
N ARG A 113 -23.06 8.77 -13.96
CA ARG A 113 -22.85 8.98 -12.52
C ARG A 113 -21.72 9.97 -12.16
N GLY A 114 -20.78 10.17 -13.08
CA GLY A 114 -19.60 11.00 -12.87
C GLY A 114 -18.63 10.51 -11.79
N LYS A 115 -18.78 9.29 -11.27
CA LYS A 115 -17.93 8.72 -10.20
C LYS A 115 -17.94 7.19 -10.23
N TYR A 116 -16.83 6.60 -9.79
CA TYR A 116 -16.74 5.15 -9.60
C TYR A 116 -17.65 4.65 -8.47
N THR A 117 -18.19 3.46 -8.63
CA THR A 117 -18.80 2.72 -7.52
C THR A 117 -17.70 2.09 -6.69
N ILE A 118 -17.64 2.42 -5.41
CA ILE A 118 -16.65 1.86 -4.49
C ILE A 118 -17.39 0.89 -3.54
N PRO A 119 -17.24 -0.42 -3.70
CA PRO A 119 -17.83 -1.41 -2.81
C PRO A 119 -17.33 -1.28 -1.37
N THR A 120 -18.11 -1.77 -0.41
CA THR A 120 -17.68 -1.80 1.00
C THR A 120 -16.41 -2.62 1.18
N THR A 121 -16.34 -3.77 0.53
CA THR A 121 -15.14 -4.65 0.52
C THR A 121 -13.89 -3.93 0.06
N SER A 122 -13.98 -3.09 -0.98
CA SER A 122 -12.84 -2.27 -1.44
C SER A 122 -12.39 -1.25 -0.38
N ARG A 123 -13.34 -0.66 0.35
CA ARG A 123 -13.01 0.27 1.45
C ARG A 123 -12.33 -0.44 2.61
N ASP A 124 -12.79 -1.63 2.93
CA ASP A 124 -12.23 -2.43 4.03
C ASP A 124 -10.82 -2.91 3.69
N LEU A 125 -10.59 -3.40 2.46
CA LEU A 125 -9.27 -3.75 1.97
C LEU A 125 -8.32 -2.55 1.94
N MET A 126 -8.80 -1.37 1.55
CA MET A 126 -8.00 -0.14 1.61
C MET A 126 -7.60 0.23 3.02
N LYS A 127 -8.51 0.11 3.99
CA LYS A 127 -8.20 0.35 5.41
C LYS A 127 -7.18 -0.67 5.93
N GLN A 128 -7.38 -1.94 5.62
CA GLN A 128 -6.42 -2.99 5.96
C GLN A 128 -5.03 -2.67 5.40
N TRP A 129 -4.94 -2.34 4.12
CA TRP A 129 -3.66 -1.97 3.50
C TRP A 129 -3.00 -0.76 4.17
N GLN A 130 -3.78 0.26 4.52
CA GLN A 130 -3.26 1.44 5.24
C GLN A 130 -2.68 1.07 6.62
N VAL A 131 -3.35 0.16 7.34
CA VAL A 131 -2.89 -0.33 8.65
C VAL A 131 -1.60 -1.14 8.49
N GLU A 132 -1.56 -2.09 7.57
CA GLU A 132 -0.39 -2.92 7.30
C GLU A 132 0.82 -2.10 6.80
N ALA A 133 0.56 -1.01 6.09
CA ALA A 133 1.62 -0.10 5.62
C ALA A 133 2.18 0.81 6.72
N ASP A 134 1.51 0.93 7.87
CA ASP A 134 1.94 1.77 8.98
C ASP A 134 2.85 1.00 9.95
N THR A 135 4.03 0.68 9.49
CA THR A 135 5.02 -0.07 10.26
C THR A 135 5.41 0.59 11.59
N VAL A 136 5.24 1.92 11.73
CA VAL A 136 5.51 2.64 12.98
C VAL A 136 4.44 2.32 14.03
N SER A 137 3.16 2.29 13.63
CA SER A 137 2.08 1.90 14.52
C SER A 137 2.21 0.45 14.96
N SER A 138 2.43 -0.46 14.01
CA SER A 138 2.62 -1.89 14.30
C SER A 138 3.80 -2.13 15.26
N TRP A 139 4.92 -1.48 15.02
CA TRP A 139 6.07 -1.55 15.94
C TRP A 139 5.74 -1.01 17.33
N LEU A 140 5.01 0.11 17.40
CA LEU A 140 4.63 0.73 18.67
C LEU A 140 3.73 -0.20 19.48
N ASP A 141 2.76 -0.83 18.83
CA ASP A 141 1.81 -1.75 19.46
C ASP A 141 2.44 -3.07 19.90
N GLU A 142 3.41 -3.57 19.12
CA GLU A 142 4.04 -4.87 19.38
C GLU A 142 5.26 -4.80 20.30
N ARG A 143 6.01 -3.70 20.28
CA ARG A 143 7.32 -3.58 20.90
C ARG A 143 7.41 -2.53 21.98
N CYS A 144 6.38 -1.73 22.21
CA CYS A 144 6.44 -0.62 23.14
C CYS A 144 5.28 -0.59 24.13
N ASP A 145 5.58 -0.23 25.37
CA ASP A 145 4.60 0.23 26.34
C ASP A 145 4.53 1.75 26.31
N LEU A 146 3.33 2.30 26.13
CA LEU A 146 3.11 3.74 26.25
C LEU A 146 3.16 4.16 27.73
N LEU A 147 3.98 5.15 28.02
CA LEU A 147 4.14 5.67 29.37
C LEU A 147 3.25 6.90 29.61
N ALA A 148 2.66 6.98 30.81
CA ALA A 148 1.91 8.16 31.20
C ALA A 148 2.82 9.40 31.24
N TYR A 149 2.27 10.56 30.90
CA TYR A 149 3.03 11.82 30.93
C TYR A 149 3.60 12.17 32.31
N THR A 150 2.96 11.69 33.35
CA THR A 150 3.39 11.86 34.75
C THR A 150 4.54 10.93 35.14
N SER A 151 4.92 9.98 34.29
CA SER A 151 6.05 9.09 34.55
C SER A 151 7.36 9.88 34.53
N LYS A 152 8.33 9.41 35.31
CA LYS A 152 9.64 10.07 35.38
C LYS A 152 10.35 9.95 34.03
N HIS A 153 10.98 11.02 33.57
CA HIS A 153 11.71 11.09 32.29
C HIS A 153 12.90 10.13 32.20
N ASP A 154 13.40 9.60 33.32
CA ASP A 154 14.42 8.55 33.34
C ASP A 154 13.93 7.20 32.82
N GLN A 155 12.61 6.98 32.81
CA GLN A 155 11.96 5.78 32.29
C GLN A 155 11.65 5.89 30.79
N TRP A 156 11.78 7.08 30.20
CA TRP A 156 11.47 7.31 28.79
C TRP A 156 12.63 6.90 27.89
N GLU A 157 12.30 6.36 26.72
CA GLU A 157 13.30 5.83 25.79
C GLU A 157 13.96 6.94 24.96
N LEU A 158 15.25 6.80 24.71
CA LEU A 158 16.01 7.70 23.84
C LEU A 158 15.51 7.58 22.38
N SER A 159 15.41 8.73 21.70
CA SER A 159 14.92 8.77 20.31
C SER A 159 15.77 7.92 19.36
N ASP A 160 17.08 7.86 19.57
CA ASP A 160 17.98 7.10 18.71
C ASP A 160 17.87 5.59 18.97
N VAL A 161 17.63 5.20 20.23
CA VAL A 161 17.38 3.79 20.61
C VAL A 161 16.06 3.31 20.05
N ALA A 162 15.00 4.11 20.22
CA ALA A 162 13.68 3.83 19.66
C ALA A 162 13.72 3.65 18.14
N TYR A 163 14.42 4.53 17.43
CA TYR A 163 14.53 4.41 15.96
C TYR A 163 15.37 3.21 15.53
N LYS A 164 16.42 2.84 16.25
CA LYS A 164 17.20 1.64 15.96
C LYS A 164 16.39 0.36 16.16
N ASP A 165 15.63 0.26 17.26
CA ASP A 165 14.75 -0.90 17.49
C ASP A 165 13.65 -0.99 16.42
N TYR A 166 13.05 0.14 16.05
CA TYR A 166 12.11 0.21 14.93
C TYR A 166 12.72 -0.27 13.61
N ALA A 167 13.95 0.14 13.28
CA ALA A 167 14.62 -0.30 12.07
C ALA A 167 14.88 -1.81 12.07
N MET A 168 15.31 -2.38 13.20
CA MET A 168 15.49 -3.82 13.38
C MET A 168 14.16 -4.58 13.27
N TYR A 169 13.07 -4.02 13.82
CA TYR A 169 11.72 -4.59 13.65
C TYR A 169 11.31 -4.66 12.18
N CYS A 170 11.53 -3.59 11.43
CA CYS A 170 11.23 -3.57 10.00
C CYS A 170 12.08 -4.59 9.23
N GLU A 171 13.38 -4.68 9.50
CA GLU A 171 14.26 -5.66 8.86
C GLU A 171 13.81 -7.10 9.14
N GLY A 172 13.45 -7.41 10.39
CA GLY A 172 12.94 -8.71 10.78
C GLY A 172 11.61 -9.09 10.12
N GLY A 173 10.75 -8.11 9.81
CA GLY A 173 9.49 -8.26 9.11
C GLY A 173 9.58 -8.11 7.58
N ASN A 174 10.78 -8.04 7.02
CA ASN A 174 11.02 -7.76 5.60
C ASN A 174 10.36 -6.46 5.11
N HIS A 175 10.27 -5.46 5.98
CA HIS A 175 9.77 -4.13 5.67
C HIS A 175 10.92 -3.13 5.56
N ARG A 176 10.74 -2.10 4.75
CA ARG A 176 11.70 -1.00 4.68
C ARG A 176 11.35 0.06 5.73
N PRO A 177 12.27 0.40 6.66
CA PRO A 177 12.01 1.44 7.64
C PRO A 177 11.81 2.81 6.98
N VAL A 178 10.87 3.59 7.49
CA VAL A 178 10.75 4.99 7.10
C VAL A 178 11.93 5.79 7.63
N ASN A 179 12.29 6.91 6.99
CA ASN A 179 13.39 7.73 7.48
C ASN A 179 13.06 8.36 8.85
N ILE A 180 14.09 8.77 9.59
CA ILE A 180 13.96 9.28 10.96
C ILE A 180 13.03 10.49 11.08
N LYS A 181 12.90 11.32 10.04
CA LYS A 181 11.97 12.45 10.04
C LYS A 181 10.53 11.96 10.01
N LYS A 182 10.18 11.08 9.06
CA LYS A 182 8.85 10.48 8.95
C LYS A 182 8.49 9.65 10.19
N PHE A 183 9.46 8.91 10.75
CA PHE A 183 9.27 8.19 12.01
C PHE A 183 8.85 9.14 13.14
N LYS A 184 9.57 10.25 13.32
CA LYS A 184 9.22 11.25 14.33
C LYS A 184 7.84 11.86 14.12
N ASP A 185 7.55 12.24 12.87
CA ASP A 185 6.25 12.85 12.52
C ASP A 185 5.11 11.85 12.77
N ARG A 186 5.31 10.56 12.45
CA ARG A 186 4.31 9.53 12.70
C ARG A 186 4.12 9.23 14.18
N MET A 187 5.18 9.13 14.97
CA MET A 187 5.11 8.96 16.42
C MET A 187 4.30 10.10 17.09
N LEU A 188 4.53 11.34 16.66
CA LEU A 188 3.77 12.49 17.15
C LEU A 188 2.29 12.41 16.73
N ALA A 189 2.01 11.99 15.51
CA ALA A 189 0.64 11.79 15.00
C ALA A 189 -0.10 10.66 15.74
N LEU A 190 0.60 9.64 16.22
CA LEU A 190 0.08 8.58 17.10
C LEU A 190 -0.08 9.03 18.55
N GLY A 191 0.19 10.31 18.86
CA GLY A 191 0.01 10.87 20.19
C GLY A 191 1.16 10.58 21.17
N VAL A 192 2.25 9.98 20.71
CA VAL A 192 3.42 9.70 21.55
C VAL A 192 4.16 11.01 21.86
N ARG A 193 4.30 11.32 23.13
CA ARG A 193 4.95 12.56 23.55
C ARG A 193 6.48 12.47 23.47
N ARG A 194 7.10 13.57 23.09
CA ARG A 194 8.54 13.75 22.97
C ARG A 194 8.99 14.96 23.72
N THR A 195 10.09 14.85 24.45
CA THR A 195 10.72 15.98 25.16
C THR A 195 12.24 15.93 25.05
N LYS A 196 12.89 17.03 25.43
CA LYS A 196 14.36 17.09 25.52
C LYS A 196 14.76 16.86 26.97
N SER A 197 15.73 15.99 27.19
CA SER A 197 16.35 15.72 28.48
C SER A 197 17.85 16.00 28.40
N GLY A 198 18.57 15.90 29.54
CA GLY A 198 20.03 15.98 29.55
C GLY A 198 20.74 14.91 28.71
N ARG A 199 20.05 13.78 28.42
CA ARG A 199 20.55 12.67 27.59
C ARG A 199 20.24 12.84 26.10
N GLY A 200 19.47 13.86 25.71
CA GLY A 200 18.97 14.05 24.36
C GLY A 200 17.45 14.07 24.27
N PHE A 201 16.90 13.85 23.07
CA PHE A 201 15.45 13.71 22.89
C PHE A 201 14.98 12.33 23.33
N ILE A 202 13.88 12.28 24.07
CA ILE A 202 13.26 11.07 24.61
C ILE A 202 11.79 10.99 24.25
N TRP A 203 11.26 9.76 24.12
CA TRP A 203 9.87 9.44 23.87
C TRP A 203 9.21 8.83 25.11
N ALA A 204 7.95 9.12 25.34
CA ALA A 204 7.14 8.54 26.42
C ALA A 204 6.76 7.07 26.13
N ILE A 205 7.76 6.24 25.87
CA ILE A 205 7.63 4.80 25.63
C ILE A 205 8.69 4.04 26.43
N ARG A 206 8.44 2.76 26.64
CA ARG A 206 9.41 1.77 27.09
C ARG A 206 9.44 0.63 26.09
N LEU A 207 10.62 0.23 25.64
CA LEU A 207 10.77 -0.96 24.80
C LEU A 207 10.50 -2.22 25.63
N THR A 208 9.60 -3.06 25.15
CA THR A 208 9.34 -4.38 25.72
C THR A 208 10.26 -5.37 25.01
N VAL A 209 11.25 -5.89 25.73
CA VAL A 209 12.05 -7.03 25.23
C VAL A 209 11.12 -8.25 25.29
N ARG A 210 10.47 -8.56 24.22
CA ARG A 210 9.84 -9.87 24.06
C ARG A 210 10.96 -10.84 23.66
N MET A 211 11.40 -11.64 24.65
CA MET A 211 12.21 -12.83 24.41
C MET A 211 11.45 -13.82 23.52
#